data_9c9eb3c8ff2e8c4c26b568d933ca61cf
#
_entry.id   9c9eb3c8ff2e8c4c26b568d933ca61cf
#
_cell.length_a   1.000
_cell.length_b   1.000
_cell.length_c   1.000
_cell.angle_alpha   90.00
_cell.angle_beta   90.00
_cell.angle_gamma   90.00
#
_symmetry.space_group_name_H-M   'P 1'
#
loop_
_entity.id
_entity.type
_entity.pdbx_description
1 polymer ?
#
loop_
_entity_poly.entity_id
_entity_poly.type
_entity_poly.pdbx_seq_one_letter_code
_entity_poly.pdbx_strand_id
1 'polypeptide(L)'
;MNKSNLRRKVAELFIVRASGFNLDSQRQYPNLEASKENLKRLLEEGVGGVIFLGGTIKELEIRCQIVKKWAAQPLLLCADIEEGVGQRFYGGTHFVPPMGIAQIYKKDNSLGISIAEKIGYFTGKEAKKIGLNLLLAPVCDINNNSNNPVINLRAWGEDPETVKDLTCAYQRGISRSNMLTCAKHFPGHGNSEVDSHLDLPEIKNNLSQLERFELIPFKSLINQGVNSVMVGHLFFPNIDPFYPATLSKRLVNDLLRIKFKYDGLVVTDALLMKAISKKYSSANAAVMAFDAGIDLLLMPEDIDEAIDSLTDAFYSEKISLERLHISIERRKKQLDLIGNENDLEKEELRHEDVKNKFLVDAYRFSNSIIKNSIFVRGESTIKAKVNDINLIQIDNFDQVSNKFFPALNLPKAVGFKNLIIHPLGISPWQKTNKRFLDLGRFGNSKILVQLFVRGKPFIGLDYHNEHWVEAIKNLEIKERLSGIIIYGCPYLYDKIKKNIHESIPLAYSPSQIEE
;
A
#
# COMPACT_ATOMS: atom_id res chain seq x y z
N MET A 1 -20.82 -33.05 -11.55
CA MET A 1 -21.22 -32.09 -10.47
C MET A 1 -22.32 -31.20 -11.04
N ASN A 2 -23.41 -30.92 -10.29
CA ASN A 2 -24.41 -29.98 -10.79
C ASN A 2 -23.90 -28.55 -10.78
N LYS A 3 -24.50 -27.66 -11.62
CA LYS A 3 -24.02 -26.29 -11.82
C LYS A 3 -24.03 -25.45 -10.51
N SER A 4 -25.00 -25.67 -9.62
CA SER A 4 -25.10 -24.97 -8.34
C SER A 4 -23.93 -25.29 -7.39
N ASN A 5 -23.59 -26.57 -7.27
CA ASN A 5 -22.43 -27.00 -6.48
C ASN A 5 -21.11 -26.54 -7.08
N LEU A 6 -21.04 -26.49 -8.42
CA LEU A 6 -19.87 -25.95 -9.11
C LEU A 6 -19.70 -24.45 -8.82
N ARG A 7 -20.78 -23.66 -8.91
CA ARG A 7 -20.79 -22.22 -8.59
C ARG A 7 -20.26 -21.96 -7.18
N ARG A 8 -20.67 -22.77 -6.21
CA ARG A 8 -20.21 -22.66 -4.83
C ARG A 8 -18.70 -22.89 -4.68
N LYS A 9 -18.16 -23.89 -5.39
CA LYS A 9 -16.71 -24.13 -5.42
C LYS A 9 -15.94 -23.03 -6.15
N VAL A 10 -16.49 -22.46 -7.20
CA VAL A 10 -15.90 -21.34 -7.93
C VAL A 10 -15.89 -20.09 -7.04
N ALA A 11 -16.94 -19.83 -6.27
CA ALA A 11 -17.02 -18.71 -5.35
C ALA A 11 -15.88 -18.72 -4.30
N GLU A 12 -15.36 -19.91 -3.93
CA GLU A 12 -14.20 -20.05 -3.03
C GLU A 12 -12.95 -19.28 -3.50
N LEU A 13 -12.83 -19.02 -4.78
CA LEU A 13 -11.66 -18.39 -5.40
C LEU A 13 -11.78 -16.86 -5.46
N PHE A 14 -12.86 -16.29 -4.95
CA PHE A 14 -13.10 -14.84 -4.97
C PHE A 14 -12.88 -14.21 -3.60
N ILE A 15 -12.31 -12.98 -3.64
CA ILE A 15 -12.12 -12.14 -2.47
C ILE A 15 -12.90 -10.85 -2.70
N VAL A 16 -13.90 -10.59 -1.85
CA VAL A 16 -14.78 -9.44 -1.94
C VAL A 16 -14.30 -8.29 -1.05
N ARG A 17 -14.52 -7.06 -1.49
CA ARG A 17 -14.19 -5.86 -0.70
C ARG A 17 -15.29 -5.56 0.30
N ALA A 18 -14.90 -5.29 1.54
CA ALA A 18 -15.79 -4.83 2.60
C ALA A 18 -15.15 -3.73 3.45
N SER A 19 -15.99 -2.93 4.09
CA SER A 19 -15.56 -1.99 5.12
C SER A 19 -15.17 -2.72 6.40
N GLY A 20 -14.12 -2.23 7.08
CA GLY A 20 -13.79 -2.63 8.45
C GLY A 20 -14.70 -2.01 9.51
N PHE A 21 -15.51 -0.98 9.16
CA PHE A 21 -16.52 -0.42 10.03
C PHE A 21 -17.72 -1.37 10.22
N ASN A 22 -18.39 -1.28 11.35
CA ASN A 22 -19.53 -2.15 11.66
C ASN A 22 -20.85 -1.69 11.03
N LEU A 23 -21.01 -0.40 10.77
CA LEU A 23 -22.23 0.19 10.20
C LEU A 23 -22.04 0.52 8.72
N ASP A 24 -23.03 0.21 7.90
CA ASP A 24 -23.02 0.51 6.47
C ASP A 24 -22.96 2.02 6.16
N SER A 25 -23.49 2.86 7.05
CA SER A 25 -23.40 4.32 6.95
C SER A 25 -21.97 4.87 7.09
N GLN A 26 -21.04 4.08 7.62
CA GLN A 26 -19.61 4.44 7.79
C GLN A 26 -18.73 3.99 6.63
N ARG A 27 -19.27 3.28 5.63
CA ARG A 27 -18.51 2.86 4.45
C ARG A 27 -17.91 4.07 3.74
N GLN A 28 -16.60 4.05 3.52
CA GLN A 28 -15.90 5.13 2.83
C GLN A 28 -16.21 5.15 1.33
N TYR A 29 -16.43 3.97 0.76
CA TYR A 29 -16.68 3.79 -0.67
C TYR A 29 -17.91 2.89 -0.89
N PRO A 30 -19.14 3.39 -0.62
CA PRO A 30 -20.36 2.56 -0.63
C PRO A 30 -20.63 1.82 -1.95
N ASN A 31 -20.19 2.39 -3.08
CA ASN A 31 -20.34 1.77 -4.41
C ASN A 31 -19.33 0.65 -4.69
N LEU A 32 -18.27 0.55 -3.90
CA LEU A 32 -17.18 -0.41 -4.08
C LEU A 32 -17.09 -1.43 -2.95
N GLU A 33 -17.72 -1.15 -1.82
CA GLU A 33 -17.71 -1.99 -0.61
C GLU A 33 -19.06 -2.68 -0.48
N ALA A 34 -19.06 -4.01 -0.35
CA ALA A 34 -20.29 -4.75 -0.12
C ALA A 34 -21.02 -4.26 1.12
N SER A 35 -22.35 -4.07 1.01
CA SER A 35 -23.20 -3.82 2.17
C SER A 35 -23.18 -5.02 3.11
N LYS A 36 -23.60 -4.82 4.36
CA LYS A 36 -23.67 -5.90 5.35
C LYS A 36 -24.52 -7.09 4.87
N GLU A 37 -25.66 -6.77 4.24
CA GLU A 37 -26.59 -7.77 3.72
C GLU A 37 -25.96 -8.54 2.53
N ASN A 38 -25.40 -7.81 1.55
CA ASN A 38 -24.78 -8.43 0.39
C ASN A 38 -23.52 -9.24 0.78
N LEU A 39 -22.71 -8.73 1.70
CA LEU A 39 -21.55 -9.47 2.20
C LEU A 39 -21.97 -10.79 2.86
N LYS A 40 -23.04 -10.76 3.69
CA LYS A 40 -23.58 -11.97 4.32
C LYS A 40 -24.02 -12.99 3.26
N ARG A 41 -24.82 -12.57 2.28
CA ARG A 41 -25.27 -13.43 1.16
C ARG A 41 -24.09 -14.09 0.44
N LEU A 42 -23.08 -13.28 0.04
CA LEU A 42 -21.91 -13.78 -0.68
C LEU A 42 -21.11 -14.82 0.11
N LEU A 43 -20.96 -14.62 1.43
CA LEU A 43 -20.26 -15.56 2.31
C LEU A 43 -21.04 -16.85 2.50
N GLU A 44 -22.37 -16.79 2.65
CA GLU A 44 -23.26 -17.96 2.72
C GLU A 44 -23.27 -18.73 1.39
N GLU A 45 -23.11 -18.04 0.26
CA GLU A 45 -22.99 -18.64 -1.09
C GLU A 45 -21.61 -19.24 -1.38
N GLY A 46 -20.60 -19.00 -0.53
CA GLY A 46 -19.31 -19.67 -0.60
C GLY A 46 -18.12 -18.81 -1.03
N VAL A 47 -18.23 -17.46 -1.05
CA VAL A 47 -17.08 -16.59 -1.31
C VAL A 47 -15.96 -16.87 -0.31
N GLY A 48 -14.72 -17.03 -0.84
CA GLY A 48 -13.59 -17.57 -0.11
C GLY A 48 -12.76 -16.57 0.67
N GLY A 49 -12.99 -15.25 0.51
CA GLY A 49 -12.21 -14.26 1.24
C GLY A 49 -12.84 -12.87 1.27
N VAL A 50 -12.33 -12.05 2.19
CA VAL A 50 -12.73 -10.65 2.34
C VAL A 50 -11.48 -9.79 2.49
N ILE A 51 -11.38 -8.73 1.69
CA ILE A 51 -10.41 -7.66 1.89
C ILE A 51 -11.08 -6.49 2.61
N PHE A 52 -10.48 -6.04 3.72
CA PHE A 52 -11.00 -4.95 4.54
C PHE A 52 -10.26 -3.64 4.29
N LEU A 53 -11.04 -2.55 4.28
CA LEU A 53 -10.54 -1.18 4.16
C LEU A 53 -11.23 -0.26 5.17
N GLY A 54 -10.42 0.55 5.88
CA GLY A 54 -10.93 1.49 6.89
C GLY A 54 -11.51 0.83 8.14
N GLY A 55 -11.86 1.65 9.13
CA GLY A 55 -12.36 1.22 10.42
C GLY A 55 -11.36 1.39 11.56
N THR A 56 -11.79 1.09 12.77
CA THR A 56 -10.91 0.98 13.95
C THR A 56 -10.49 -0.47 14.16
N ILE A 57 -9.37 -0.69 14.85
CA ILE A 57 -8.93 -2.06 15.21
C ILE A 57 -10.01 -2.83 16.00
N LYS A 58 -10.77 -2.15 16.87
CA LYS A 58 -11.85 -2.76 17.65
C LYS A 58 -13.03 -3.18 16.77
N GLU A 59 -13.45 -2.33 15.84
CA GLU A 59 -14.54 -2.65 14.92
C GLU A 59 -14.14 -3.78 13.97
N LEU A 60 -12.91 -3.76 13.45
CA LEU A 60 -12.40 -4.81 12.57
C LEU A 60 -12.35 -6.18 13.28
N GLU A 61 -11.89 -6.22 14.55
CA GLU A 61 -11.90 -7.45 15.35
C GLU A 61 -13.31 -8.08 15.41
N ILE A 62 -14.32 -7.26 15.72
CA ILE A 62 -15.73 -7.68 15.73
C ILE A 62 -16.19 -8.11 14.33
N ARG A 63 -15.83 -7.34 13.30
CA ARG A 63 -16.20 -7.61 11.91
C ARG A 63 -15.63 -8.94 11.42
N CYS A 64 -14.37 -9.23 11.74
CA CYS A 64 -13.74 -10.50 11.42
C CYS A 64 -14.47 -11.70 12.07
N GLN A 65 -14.91 -11.56 13.32
CA GLN A 65 -15.69 -12.60 14.00
C GLN A 65 -17.05 -12.79 13.35
N ILE A 66 -17.71 -11.71 12.96
CA ILE A 66 -19.02 -11.73 12.31
C ILE A 66 -18.95 -12.44 10.94
N VAL A 67 -18.00 -12.06 10.08
CA VAL A 67 -17.87 -12.65 8.74
C VAL A 67 -17.51 -14.13 8.80
N LYS A 68 -16.68 -14.54 9.77
CA LYS A 68 -16.38 -15.97 10.01
C LYS A 68 -17.62 -16.77 10.37
N LYS A 69 -18.59 -16.18 11.09
CA LYS A 69 -19.87 -16.85 11.43
C LYS A 69 -20.83 -16.96 10.24
N TRP A 70 -20.77 -16.03 9.28
CA TRP A 70 -21.61 -16.07 8.08
C TRP A 70 -21.06 -16.98 7.00
N ALA A 71 -19.75 -17.25 7.04
CA ALA A 71 -19.07 -17.97 6.01
C ALA A 71 -19.46 -19.46 5.96
N ALA A 72 -19.73 -19.95 4.76
CA ALA A 72 -19.96 -21.37 4.48
C ALA A 72 -18.67 -22.21 4.59
N GLN A 73 -17.50 -21.58 4.67
CA GLN A 73 -16.19 -22.22 4.65
C GLN A 73 -15.11 -21.29 5.27
N PRO A 74 -13.89 -21.80 5.59
CA PRO A 74 -12.80 -20.98 6.10
C PRO A 74 -12.43 -19.85 5.13
N LEU A 75 -12.21 -18.64 5.66
CA LEU A 75 -11.98 -17.42 4.89
C LEU A 75 -10.52 -17.00 4.89
N LEU A 76 -10.08 -16.44 3.75
CA LEU A 76 -8.95 -15.53 3.70
C LEU A 76 -9.42 -14.12 4.07
N LEU A 77 -8.97 -13.61 5.21
CA LEU A 77 -9.26 -12.24 5.68
C LEU A 77 -8.01 -11.40 5.51
N CYS A 78 -8.03 -10.47 4.56
CA CYS A 78 -6.85 -9.74 4.16
C CYS A 78 -7.01 -8.23 4.19
N ALA A 79 -5.88 -7.54 4.15
CA ALA A 79 -5.79 -6.08 3.97
C ALA A 79 -4.43 -5.70 3.39
N ASP A 80 -4.38 -4.51 2.74
CA ASP A 80 -3.14 -3.86 2.32
C ASP A 80 -2.47 -3.19 3.51
N ILE A 81 -1.67 -3.93 4.25
CA ILE A 81 -0.92 -3.44 5.40
C ILE A 81 0.56 -3.47 5.07
N GLU A 82 1.07 -2.36 4.54
CA GLU A 82 2.44 -2.20 4.06
C GLU A 82 3.32 -1.46 5.09
N GLU A 83 2.71 -0.63 5.95
CA GLU A 83 3.35 0.27 6.92
C GLU A 83 2.82 0.07 8.35
N GLY A 84 2.43 -1.15 8.68
CA GLY A 84 1.76 -1.47 9.95
C GLY A 84 0.24 -1.32 9.89
N VAL A 85 -0.43 -1.86 10.91
CA VAL A 85 -1.91 -1.93 10.97
C VAL A 85 -2.54 -0.54 10.95
N GLY A 86 -1.88 0.45 11.57
CA GLY A 86 -2.32 1.84 11.62
C GLY A 86 -2.44 2.53 10.26
N GLN A 87 -1.80 1.98 9.21
CA GLN A 87 -1.97 2.49 7.84
C GLN A 87 -3.42 2.41 7.36
N ARG A 88 -4.18 1.42 7.81
CA ARG A 88 -5.55 1.14 7.34
C ARG A 88 -6.60 1.22 8.43
N PHE A 89 -6.21 0.98 9.69
CA PHE A 89 -7.16 0.83 10.79
C PHE A 89 -6.76 1.72 11.96
N TYR A 90 -7.64 2.64 12.34
CA TYR A 90 -7.41 3.58 13.43
C TYR A 90 -7.15 2.86 14.77
N GLY A 91 -6.14 3.34 15.49
CA GLY A 91 -5.70 2.75 16.74
C GLY A 91 -4.67 1.62 16.59
N GLY A 92 -4.33 1.24 15.35
CA GLY A 92 -3.23 0.33 15.06
C GLY A 92 -1.88 1.04 15.00
N THR A 93 -0.80 0.26 15.14
CA THR A 93 0.57 0.78 15.02
C THR A 93 0.86 1.15 13.56
N HIS A 94 1.42 2.34 13.36
CA HIS A 94 1.88 2.83 12.07
C HIS A 94 3.41 2.94 12.08
N PHE A 95 4.08 2.45 11.05
CA PHE A 95 5.52 2.52 10.90
C PHE A 95 5.93 3.50 9.81
N VAL A 96 7.21 3.87 9.83
CA VAL A 96 7.83 4.65 8.74
C VAL A 96 7.64 3.90 7.42
N PRO A 97 7.31 4.61 6.32
CA PRO A 97 7.19 3.99 5.01
C PRO A 97 8.44 3.22 4.60
N PRO A 98 8.31 2.12 3.83
CA PRO A 98 9.42 1.25 3.43
C PRO A 98 10.63 1.98 2.84
N MET A 99 10.44 3.01 2.01
CA MET A 99 11.54 3.82 1.47
C MET A 99 12.36 4.53 2.56
N GLY A 100 11.76 4.89 3.69
CA GLY A 100 12.47 5.44 4.85
C GLY A 100 13.40 4.40 5.50
N ILE A 101 12.99 3.14 5.52
CA ILE A 101 13.84 2.03 5.99
C ILE A 101 14.99 1.77 5.03
N ALA A 102 14.75 1.87 3.72
CA ALA A 102 15.81 1.79 2.71
C ALA A 102 16.89 2.85 2.91
N GLN A 103 16.53 4.06 3.35
CA GLN A 103 17.51 5.11 3.67
C GLN A 103 18.36 4.75 4.90
N ILE A 104 17.78 4.07 5.90
CA ILE A 104 18.53 3.55 7.05
C ILE A 104 19.46 2.41 6.59
N TYR A 105 18.96 1.48 5.77
CA TYR A 105 19.73 0.39 5.19
C TYR A 105 20.94 0.87 4.39
N LYS A 106 20.82 1.94 3.61
CA LYS A 106 21.94 2.55 2.87
C LYS A 106 23.08 3.03 3.79
N LYS A 107 22.77 3.38 5.05
CA LYS A 107 23.77 3.80 6.05
C LYS A 107 24.33 2.61 6.84
N ASP A 108 23.46 1.67 7.19
CA ASP A 108 23.79 0.46 7.94
C ASP A 108 22.83 -0.66 7.50
N ASN A 109 23.36 -1.58 6.68
CA ASN A 109 22.61 -2.70 6.12
C ASN A 109 22.03 -3.60 7.23
N SER A 110 22.82 -3.90 8.25
CA SER A 110 22.41 -4.79 9.37
C SER A 110 21.28 -4.18 10.17
N LEU A 111 21.36 -2.89 10.45
CA LEU A 111 20.31 -2.15 11.15
C LEU A 111 19.02 -2.11 10.32
N GLY A 112 19.11 -1.79 9.02
CA GLY A 112 17.95 -1.77 8.11
C GLY A 112 17.23 -3.12 8.06
N ILE A 113 17.97 -4.23 7.91
CA ILE A 113 17.45 -5.61 7.93
C ILE A 113 16.75 -5.90 9.26
N SER A 114 17.40 -5.60 10.38
CA SER A 114 16.84 -5.83 11.73
C SER A 114 15.54 -5.04 11.95
N ILE A 115 15.48 -3.79 11.47
CA ILE A 115 14.28 -2.94 11.54
C ILE A 115 13.17 -3.54 10.69
N ALA A 116 13.44 -3.90 9.43
CA ALA A 116 12.45 -4.49 8.53
C ALA A 116 11.84 -5.77 9.10
N GLU A 117 12.66 -6.66 9.68
CA GLU A 117 12.19 -7.90 10.31
C GLU A 117 11.30 -7.61 11.54
N LYS A 118 11.69 -6.65 12.39
CA LYS A 118 10.88 -6.25 13.55
C LYS A 118 9.55 -5.60 13.14
N ILE A 119 9.55 -4.74 12.13
CA ILE A 119 8.31 -4.15 11.57
C ILE A 119 7.38 -5.28 11.12
N GLY A 120 7.90 -6.26 10.37
CA GLY A 120 7.14 -7.43 9.93
C GLY A 120 6.54 -8.21 11.11
N TYR A 121 7.33 -8.45 12.14
CA TYR A 121 6.88 -9.16 13.35
C TYR A 121 5.75 -8.43 14.08
N PHE A 122 5.92 -7.13 14.35
CA PHE A 122 4.88 -6.33 15.01
C PHE A 122 3.61 -6.25 14.16
N THR A 123 3.76 -6.01 12.85
CA THR A 123 2.63 -5.95 11.91
C THR A 123 1.87 -7.27 11.85
N GLY A 124 2.58 -8.40 11.74
CA GLY A 124 1.97 -9.71 11.69
C GLY A 124 1.22 -10.08 12.97
N LYS A 125 1.84 -9.84 14.13
CA LYS A 125 1.19 -10.10 15.43
C LYS A 125 -0.05 -9.24 15.66
N GLU A 126 0.02 -7.96 15.34
CA GLU A 126 -1.11 -7.04 15.51
C GLU A 126 -2.26 -7.38 14.54
N ALA A 127 -1.95 -7.67 13.28
CA ALA A 127 -2.94 -8.07 12.27
C ALA A 127 -3.63 -9.40 12.63
N LYS A 128 -2.88 -10.38 13.10
CA LYS A 128 -3.44 -11.66 13.58
C LYS A 128 -4.43 -11.45 14.73
N LYS A 129 -4.07 -10.59 15.68
CA LYS A 129 -4.91 -10.29 16.86
C LYS A 129 -6.26 -9.70 16.51
N ILE A 130 -6.34 -8.86 15.49
CA ILE A 130 -7.59 -8.28 15.00
C ILE A 130 -8.36 -9.21 14.06
N GLY A 131 -7.86 -10.42 13.82
CA GLY A 131 -8.56 -11.49 13.10
C GLY A 131 -8.23 -11.62 11.63
N LEU A 132 -7.28 -10.84 11.09
CA LEU A 132 -6.74 -11.04 9.75
C LEU A 132 -5.85 -12.28 9.69
N ASN A 133 -5.66 -12.85 8.49
CA ASN A 133 -4.81 -14.01 8.30
C ASN A 133 -3.94 -13.94 7.02
N LEU A 134 -4.14 -12.93 6.17
CA LEU A 134 -3.33 -12.68 4.99
C LEU A 134 -3.01 -11.18 4.89
N LEU A 135 -1.74 -10.83 4.85
CA LEU A 135 -1.27 -9.48 4.55
C LEU A 135 -0.90 -9.37 3.07
N LEU A 136 -1.51 -8.42 2.36
CA LEU A 136 -1.13 -8.10 0.99
C LEU A 136 0.13 -7.22 1.00
N ALA A 137 1.22 -7.80 1.47
CA ALA A 137 2.55 -7.24 1.66
C ALA A 137 3.59 -8.38 1.74
N PRO A 138 4.87 -8.11 1.38
CA PRO A 138 5.51 -6.85 1.06
C PRO A 138 5.32 -6.37 -0.39
N VAL A 139 5.51 -5.05 -0.61
CA VAL A 139 5.71 -4.48 -1.93
C VAL A 139 7.14 -4.81 -2.39
N CYS A 140 7.27 -5.50 -3.52
CA CYS A 140 8.54 -5.97 -4.08
C CYS A 140 9.01 -5.11 -5.27
N ASP A 141 8.22 -4.10 -5.62
CA ASP A 141 8.53 -3.20 -6.70
C ASP A 141 9.76 -2.37 -6.36
N ILE A 142 10.69 -2.27 -7.32
CA ILE A 142 11.92 -1.47 -7.20
C ILE A 142 11.63 -0.09 -7.77
N ASN A 143 11.65 0.96 -6.95
CA ASN A 143 11.31 2.31 -7.41
C ASN A 143 12.47 2.97 -8.15
N ASN A 144 12.81 2.47 -9.33
CA ASN A 144 13.86 2.99 -10.19
C ASN A 144 13.44 4.20 -11.05
N ASN A 145 12.19 4.62 -10.95
CA ASN A 145 11.65 5.83 -11.58
C ASN A 145 11.10 6.79 -10.53
N SER A 146 11.77 7.93 -10.34
CA SER A 146 11.35 8.96 -9.39
C SER A 146 10.00 9.61 -9.72
N ASN A 147 9.51 9.45 -10.95
CA ASN A 147 8.21 9.96 -11.40
C ASN A 147 7.08 8.93 -11.20
N ASN A 148 7.38 7.75 -10.65
CA ASN A 148 6.36 6.75 -10.37
C ASN A 148 5.31 7.28 -9.37
N PRO A 149 4.03 7.39 -9.77
CA PRO A 149 3.00 7.98 -8.91
C PRO A 149 2.46 7.03 -7.85
N VAL A 150 2.66 5.72 -8.02
CA VAL A 150 1.99 4.67 -7.24
C VAL A 150 2.91 4.00 -6.23
N ILE A 151 4.14 3.68 -6.64
CA ILE A 151 5.08 2.92 -5.82
C ILE A 151 5.82 3.85 -4.85
N ASN A 152 6.68 4.74 -5.32
CA ASN A 152 7.30 5.79 -4.52
C ASN A 152 7.72 5.32 -3.10
N LEU A 153 7.10 5.89 -2.06
CA LEU A 153 7.37 5.57 -0.64
C LEU A 153 7.06 4.11 -0.24
N ARG A 154 6.20 3.43 -1.00
CA ARG A 154 5.83 2.04 -0.75
C ARG A 154 6.94 1.04 -1.05
N ALA A 155 7.91 1.43 -1.91
CA ALA A 155 9.06 0.58 -2.24
C ALA A 155 10.05 0.48 -1.08
N TRP A 156 10.64 -0.69 -0.91
CA TRP A 156 11.74 -0.96 0.03
C TRP A 156 13.11 -0.52 -0.52
N GLY A 157 13.15 0.20 -1.65
CA GLY A 157 14.37 0.73 -2.24
C GLY A 157 14.27 1.01 -3.73
N GLU A 158 15.40 1.44 -4.27
CA GLU A 158 15.58 1.86 -5.67
C GLU A 158 16.48 0.89 -6.47
N ASP A 159 17.00 -0.14 -5.80
CA ASP A 159 17.87 -1.16 -6.39
C ASP A 159 17.45 -2.57 -5.95
N PRO A 160 17.76 -3.62 -6.75
CA PRO A 160 17.30 -4.98 -6.51
C PRO A 160 17.78 -5.59 -5.19
N GLU A 161 19.01 -5.31 -4.77
CA GLU A 161 19.60 -5.92 -3.58
C GLU A 161 18.97 -5.35 -2.31
N THR A 162 18.79 -4.03 -2.23
CA THR A 162 18.11 -3.38 -1.11
C THR A 162 16.68 -3.89 -0.97
N VAL A 163 15.92 -3.92 -2.07
CA VAL A 163 14.52 -4.40 -2.04
C VAL A 163 14.47 -5.87 -1.66
N LYS A 164 15.33 -6.72 -2.21
CA LYS A 164 15.44 -8.14 -1.86
C LYS A 164 15.68 -8.34 -0.35
N ASP A 165 16.71 -7.70 0.18
CA ASP A 165 17.13 -7.92 1.56
C ASP A 165 16.05 -7.47 2.56
N LEU A 166 15.48 -6.30 2.34
CA LEU A 166 14.47 -5.73 3.22
C LEU A 166 13.12 -6.43 3.12
N THR A 167 12.66 -6.80 1.90
CA THR A 167 11.39 -7.54 1.74
C THR A 167 11.49 -8.95 2.30
N CYS A 168 12.63 -9.63 2.13
CA CYS A 168 12.87 -10.93 2.74
C CYS A 168 12.90 -10.85 4.28
N ALA A 169 13.51 -9.81 4.85
CA ALA A 169 13.51 -9.59 6.30
C ALA A 169 12.09 -9.30 6.83
N TYR A 170 11.35 -8.43 6.16
CA TYR A 170 9.97 -8.10 6.52
C TYR A 170 9.07 -9.35 6.47
N GLN A 171 9.17 -10.16 5.41
CA GLN A 171 8.40 -11.40 5.27
C GLN A 171 8.76 -12.41 6.38
N ARG A 172 10.07 -12.58 6.73
CA ARG A 172 10.46 -13.42 7.88
C ARG A 172 9.81 -12.97 9.17
N GLY A 173 9.78 -11.65 9.40
CA GLY A 173 9.14 -11.07 10.58
C GLY A 173 7.65 -11.43 10.66
N ILE A 174 6.91 -11.24 9.57
CA ILE A 174 5.47 -11.58 9.49
C ILE A 174 5.26 -13.07 9.71
N SER A 175 6.04 -13.93 9.08
CA SER A 175 5.90 -15.40 9.16
C SER A 175 6.06 -15.93 10.58
N ARG A 176 6.83 -15.24 11.44
CA ARG A 176 6.93 -15.58 12.89
C ARG A 176 5.61 -15.43 13.65
N SER A 177 4.61 -14.80 13.05
CA SER A 177 3.27 -14.65 13.62
C SER A 177 2.24 -15.61 13.01
N ASN A 178 2.68 -16.60 12.22
CA ASN A 178 1.80 -17.50 11.46
C ASN A 178 0.78 -16.73 10.61
N MET A 179 1.20 -15.64 9.96
CA MET A 179 0.42 -14.86 9.02
C MET A 179 0.87 -15.15 7.60
N LEU A 180 -0.08 -15.25 6.69
CA LEU A 180 0.20 -15.35 5.26
C LEU A 180 0.66 -14.01 4.70
N THR A 181 1.55 -14.07 3.70
CA THR A 181 2.15 -12.91 3.04
C THR A 181 1.92 -12.93 1.54
N CYS A 182 1.99 -11.77 0.90
CA CYS A 182 1.79 -11.61 -0.54
C CYS A 182 2.84 -10.67 -1.15
N ALA A 183 3.74 -11.23 -1.97
CA ALA A 183 4.69 -10.44 -2.74
C ALA A 183 4.00 -9.72 -3.89
N LYS A 184 4.16 -8.39 -4.03
CA LYS A 184 3.44 -7.59 -5.03
C LYS A 184 4.28 -6.43 -5.56
N HIS A 185 4.05 -5.99 -6.79
CA HIS A 185 3.08 -6.38 -7.81
C HIS A 185 3.84 -7.05 -8.96
N PHE A 186 3.79 -8.37 -9.05
CA PHE A 186 4.51 -9.14 -10.08
C PHE A 186 4.07 -8.73 -11.50
N PRO A 187 4.98 -8.59 -12.48
CA PRO A 187 6.43 -8.83 -12.42
C PRO A 187 7.27 -7.59 -12.05
N GLY A 188 6.68 -6.50 -11.55
CA GLY A 188 7.35 -5.28 -11.08
C GLY A 188 6.73 -4.01 -11.66
N HIS A 189 6.25 -3.14 -10.77
CA HIS A 189 5.53 -1.89 -11.08
C HIS A 189 6.41 -0.64 -10.92
N GLY A 190 7.68 -0.80 -10.49
CA GLY A 190 8.51 0.33 -10.10
C GLY A 190 8.93 1.26 -11.24
N ASN A 191 9.07 0.74 -12.46
CA ASN A 191 9.44 1.50 -13.66
C ASN A 191 8.22 1.94 -14.48
N SER A 192 7.18 2.48 -13.84
CA SER A 192 6.01 3.01 -14.55
C SER A 192 5.81 4.49 -14.23
N GLU A 193 5.27 5.25 -15.20
CA GLU A 193 4.88 6.66 -15.06
C GLU A 193 3.36 6.83 -15.00
N VAL A 194 2.61 5.74 -15.13
CA VAL A 194 1.15 5.72 -15.16
C VAL A 194 0.63 4.99 -13.93
N ASP A 195 -0.41 5.54 -13.33
CA ASP A 195 -1.13 4.92 -12.23
C ASP A 195 -2.08 3.84 -12.76
N SER A 196 -1.85 2.58 -12.36
CA SER A 196 -2.71 1.44 -12.75
C SER A 196 -4.15 1.52 -12.25
N HIS A 197 -4.44 2.37 -11.26
CA HIS A 197 -5.81 2.66 -10.85
C HIS A 197 -6.57 3.51 -11.88
N LEU A 198 -5.86 4.28 -12.70
CA LEU A 198 -6.43 5.23 -13.67
C LEU A 198 -6.33 4.72 -15.11
N ASP A 199 -5.25 4.05 -15.47
CA ASP A 199 -5.00 3.52 -16.80
C ASP A 199 -4.03 2.33 -16.78
N LEU A 200 -3.82 1.65 -17.92
CA LEU A 200 -2.92 0.50 -18.03
C LEU A 200 -1.48 0.98 -18.27
N PRO A 201 -0.55 0.79 -17.28
CA PRO A 201 0.84 1.15 -17.48
C PRO A 201 1.52 0.26 -18.51
N GLU A 202 2.23 0.87 -19.47
CA GLU A 202 3.06 0.16 -20.44
C GLU A 202 4.53 0.19 -20.01
N ILE A 203 5.15 -0.98 -19.91
CA ILE A 203 6.56 -1.15 -19.53
C ILE A 203 7.29 -1.89 -20.66
N LYS A 204 8.24 -1.22 -21.31
CA LYS A 204 8.93 -1.73 -22.51
C LYS A 204 10.05 -2.74 -22.22
N ASN A 205 10.23 -3.16 -20.98
CA ASN A 205 11.24 -4.13 -20.61
C ASN A 205 10.96 -5.49 -21.27
N ASN A 206 12.00 -6.15 -21.75
CA ASN A 206 11.91 -7.55 -22.14
C ASN A 206 12.18 -8.49 -20.97
N LEU A 207 11.96 -9.79 -21.15
CA LEU A 207 12.10 -10.79 -20.08
C LEU A 207 13.52 -10.80 -19.46
N SER A 208 14.55 -10.69 -20.28
CA SER A 208 15.96 -10.67 -19.79
C SER A 208 16.27 -9.45 -18.91
N GLN A 209 15.65 -8.30 -19.22
CA GLN A 209 15.76 -7.10 -18.40
C GLN A 209 15.04 -7.28 -17.06
N LEU A 210 13.80 -7.78 -17.08
CA LEU A 210 13.06 -8.07 -15.84
C LEU A 210 13.80 -9.06 -14.95
N GLU A 211 14.41 -10.11 -15.52
CA GLU A 211 15.16 -11.12 -14.75
C GLU A 211 16.40 -10.59 -14.05
N ARG A 212 17.04 -9.57 -14.64
CA ARG A 212 18.24 -8.96 -14.06
C ARG A 212 17.93 -7.86 -13.04
N PHE A 213 16.68 -7.42 -12.96
CA PHE A 213 16.32 -6.29 -12.11
C PHE A 213 15.03 -6.56 -11.34
N GLU A 214 13.86 -6.37 -11.93
CA GLU A 214 12.56 -6.36 -11.24
C GLU A 214 12.21 -7.69 -10.58
N LEU A 215 12.64 -8.81 -11.16
CA LEU A 215 12.29 -10.16 -10.66
C LEU A 215 13.20 -10.68 -9.55
N ILE A 216 14.31 -10.00 -9.21
CA ILE A 216 15.24 -10.45 -8.16
C ILE A 216 14.54 -10.56 -6.79
N PRO A 217 13.79 -9.55 -6.30
CA PRO A 217 13.10 -9.65 -5.02
C PRO A 217 12.03 -10.76 -5.02
N PHE A 218 11.29 -10.90 -6.11
CA PHE A 218 10.26 -11.95 -6.23
C PHE A 218 10.86 -13.35 -6.16
N LYS A 219 11.94 -13.61 -6.92
CA LYS A 219 12.65 -14.90 -6.87
C LYS A 219 13.12 -15.23 -5.45
N SER A 220 13.65 -14.24 -4.75
CA SER A 220 14.17 -14.43 -3.40
C SER A 220 13.05 -14.76 -2.40
N LEU A 221 11.92 -14.07 -2.48
CA LEU A 221 10.74 -14.36 -1.65
C LEU A 221 10.10 -15.70 -2.00
N ILE A 222 10.05 -16.09 -3.27
CA ILE A 222 9.59 -17.41 -3.70
C ILE A 222 10.48 -18.51 -3.08
N ASN A 223 11.81 -18.35 -3.16
CA ASN A 223 12.77 -19.27 -2.56
C ASN A 223 12.66 -19.32 -1.03
N GLN A 224 12.23 -18.21 -0.39
CA GLN A 224 11.98 -18.12 1.06
C GLN A 224 10.60 -18.69 1.45
N GLY A 225 9.75 -19.07 0.48
CA GLY A 225 8.45 -19.67 0.72
C GLY A 225 7.33 -18.66 0.97
N VAL A 226 7.31 -17.53 0.25
CA VAL A 226 6.19 -16.59 0.31
C VAL A 226 4.88 -17.29 -0.06
N ASN A 227 3.82 -17.00 0.70
CA ASN A 227 2.54 -17.71 0.62
C ASN A 227 1.75 -17.40 -0.66
N SER A 228 1.80 -16.14 -1.09
CA SER A 228 1.12 -15.70 -2.31
C SER A 228 1.93 -14.67 -3.09
N VAL A 229 1.62 -14.55 -4.38
CA VAL A 229 2.15 -13.53 -5.29
C VAL A 229 0.98 -12.82 -5.95
N MET A 230 0.92 -11.50 -5.84
CA MET A 230 -0.07 -10.69 -6.54
C MET A 230 0.48 -10.22 -7.88
N VAL A 231 -0.30 -10.45 -8.95
CA VAL A 231 0.03 -10.03 -10.30
C VAL A 231 -0.60 -8.67 -10.58
N GLY A 232 0.25 -7.67 -10.85
CA GLY A 232 -0.18 -6.31 -11.15
C GLY A 232 -0.80 -6.16 -12.54
N HIS A 233 -1.62 -5.13 -12.72
CA HIS A 233 -2.20 -4.78 -14.01
C HIS A 233 -1.22 -3.95 -14.83
N LEU A 234 -0.26 -4.61 -15.47
CA LEU A 234 0.87 -4.04 -16.18
C LEU A 234 0.97 -4.61 -17.59
N PHE A 235 1.26 -3.78 -18.57
CA PHE A 235 1.40 -4.23 -19.96
C PHE A 235 2.87 -4.27 -20.39
N PHE A 236 3.33 -5.45 -20.81
CA PHE A 236 4.69 -5.69 -21.28
C PHE A 236 4.66 -6.13 -22.75
N PRO A 237 4.57 -5.21 -23.72
CA PRO A 237 4.41 -5.56 -25.14
C PRO A 237 5.55 -6.41 -25.69
N ASN A 238 6.77 -6.29 -25.14
CA ASN A 238 7.92 -7.10 -25.55
C ASN A 238 7.92 -8.53 -24.99
N ILE A 239 6.96 -8.87 -24.10
CA ILE A 239 6.79 -10.22 -23.55
C ILE A 239 5.47 -10.82 -24.01
N ASP A 240 4.37 -10.10 -23.81
CA ASP A 240 3.04 -10.45 -24.30
C ASP A 240 2.42 -9.22 -24.99
N PRO A 241 2.35 -9.20 -26.33
CA PRO A 241 1.84 -8.05 -27.07
C PRO A 241 0.31 -7.92 -27.03
N PHE A 242 -0.40 -8.89 -26.41
CA PHE A 242 -1.86 -8.95 -26.46
C PHE A 242 -2.53 -8.66 -25.12
N TYR A 243 -1.92 -9.12 -24.01
CA TYR A 243 -2.56 -9.13 -22.72
C TYR A 243 -1.69 -8.50 -21.62
N PRO A 244 -2.31 -7.75 -20.68
CA PRO A 244 -1.63 -7.29 -19.47
C PRO A 244 -1.23 -8.50 -18.61
N ALA A 245 -0.25 -8.31 -17.73
CA ALA A 245 0.36 -9.38 -16.93
C ALA A 245 -0.66 -10.27 -16.23
N THR A 246 -1.69 -9.68 -15.63
CA THR A 246 -2.77 -10.41 -14.93
C THR A 246 -3.54 -11.39 -15.83
N LEU A 247 -3.61 -11.11 -17.14
CA LEU A 247 -4.33 -11.92 -18.13
C LEU A 247 -3.40 -12.71 -19.05
N SER A 248 -2.08 -12.65 -18.81
CA SER A 248 -1.05 -13.23 -19.67
C SER A 248 -0.61 -14.60 -19.20
N LYS A 249 -0.87 -15.65 -19.97
CA LYS A 249 -0.32 -16.99 -19.75
C LYS A 249 1.21 -16.99 -19.75
N ARG A 250 1.84 -16.16 -20.57
CA ARG A 250 3.31 -16.06 -20.65
C ARG A 250 3.92 -15.58 -19.33
N LEU A 251 3.27 -14.63 -18.64
CA LEU A 251 3.78 -14.08 -17.40
C LEU A 251 3.34 -14.90 -16.18
N VAL A 252 2.10 -15.36 -16.14
CA VAL A 252 1.61 -16.11 -14.97
C VAL A 252 1.98 -17.60 -15.07
N ASN A 253 1.62 -18.28 -16.15
CA ASN A 253 1.89 -19.71 -16.26
C ASN A 253 3.36 -19.98 -16.57
N ASP A 254 3.87 -19.45 -17.69
CA ASP A 254 5.18 -19.89 -18.18
C ASP A 254 6.33 -19.34 -17.32
N LEU A 255 6.26 -18.06 -16.91
CA LEU A 255 7.30 -17.44 -16.10
C LEU A 255 7.15 -17.79 -14.61
N LEU A 256 5.99 -17.51 -13.98
CA LEU A 256 5.84 -17.67 -12.53
C LEU A 256 5.65 -19.13 -12.14
N ARG A 257 4.74 -19.85 -12.79
CA ARG A 257 4.47 -21.26 -12.44
C ARG A 257 5.57 -22.21 -12.90
N ILE A 258 5.92 -22.17 -14.20
CA ILE A 258 6.84 -23.14 -14.79
C ILE A 258 8.30 -22.76 -14.51
N LYS A 259 8.73 -21.56 -14.92
CA LYS A 259 10.15 -21.18 -14.83
C LYS A 259 10.59 -20.96 -13.38
N PHE A 260 9.79 -20.28 -12.54
CA PHE A 260 10.10 -20.07 -11.12
C PHE A 260 9.63 -21.21 -10.23
N LYS A 261 8.90 -22.18 -10.77
CA LYS A 261 8.35 -23.34 -10.05
C LYS A 261 7.52 -22.94 -8.82
N TYR A 262 6.79 -21.83 -8.94
CA TYR A 262 6.02 -21.31 -7.82
C TYR A 262 4.72 -22.09 -7.63
N ASP A 263 4.55 -22.74 -6.47
CA ASP A 263 3.36 -23.53 -6.12
C ASP A 263 2.49 -22.89 -5.02
N GLY A 264 2.81 -21.66 -4.58
CA GLY A 264 1.93 -20.88 -3.71
C GLY A 264 0.74 -20.28 -4.43
N LEU A 265 -0.09 -19.51 -3.72
CA LEU A 265 -1.24 -18.83 -4.31
C LEU A 265 -0.79 -17.70 -5.26
N VAL A 266 -1.44 -17.59 -6.40
CA VAL A 266 -1.34 -16.42 -7.28
C VAL A 266 -2.67 -15.68 -7.26
N VAL A 267 -2.63 -14.39 -6.94
CA VAL A 267 -3.80 -13.55 -6.81
C VAL A 267 -3.73 -12.38 -7.81
N THR A 268 -4.87 -11.95 -8.35
CA THR A 268 -4.92 -10.71 -9.14
C THR A 268 -4.73 -9.50 -8.25
N ASP A 269 -4.25 -8.39 -8.80
CA ASP A 269 -4.60 -7.08 -8.25
C ASP A 269 -6.12 -6.84 -8.40
N ALA A 270 -6.64 -5.75 -7.84
CA ALA A 270 -8.08 -5.49 -7.82
C ALA A 270 -8.66 -5.35 -9.24
N LEU A 271 -9.48 -6.31 -9.67
CA LEU A 271 -10.02 -6.37 -11.04
C LEU A 271 -10.91 -5.18 -11.41
N LEU A 272 -11.43 -4.44 -10.41
CA LEU A 272 -12.19 -3.21 -10.62
C LEU A 272 -11.32 -2.01 -11.07
N MET A 273 -9.97 -2.11 -10.99
CA MET A 273 -9.07 -1.03 -11.40
C MET A 273 -9.20 -0.72 -12.89
N LYS A 274 -9.12 0.57 -13.25
CA LYS A 274 -9.35 1.04 -14.63
C LYS A 274 -8.38 0.46 -15.67
N ALA A 275 -7.20 0.03 -15.26
CA ALA A 275 -6.27 -0.73 -16.12
C ALA A 275 -6.90 -1.99 -16.73
N ILE A 276 -7.88 -2.60 -16.05
CA ILE A 276 -8.62 -3.77 -16.52
C ILE A 276 -10.05 -3.42 -16.89
N SER A 277 -10.81 -2.77 -15.98
CA SER A 277 -12.25 -2.59 -16.13
C SER A 277 -12.66 -1.68 -17.31
N LYS A 278 -11.75 -0.84 -17.82
CA LYS A 278 -11.99 -0.08 -19.05
C LYS A 278 -12.12 -0.95 -20.31
N LYS A 279 -11.46 -2.12 -20.34
CA LYS A 279 -11.34 -2.96 -21.54
C LYS A 279 -12.06 -4.30 -21.41
N TYR A 280 -12.15 -4.81 -20.21
CA TYR A 280 -12.68 -6.14 -19.93
C TYR A 280 -13.84 -6.04 -18.93
N SER A 281 -14.97 -6.72 -19.20
CA SER A 281 -16.04 -6.90 -18.22
C SER A 281 -15.56 -7.78 -17.06
N SER A 282 -16.27 -7.75 -15.94
CA SER A 282 -15.97 -8.62 -14.78
C SER A 282 -15.94 -10.10 -15.18
N ALA A 283 -16.88 -10.52 -16.05
CA ALA A 283 -16.92 -11.86 -16.64
C ALA A 283 -15.63 -12.23 -17.37
N ASN A 284 -15.25 -11.41 -18.35
CA ASN A 284 -14.09 -11.68 -19.19
C ASN A 284 -12.78 -11.63 -18.38
N ALA A 285 -12.63 -10.62 -17.50
CA ALA A 285 -11.45 -10.46 -16.67
C ALA A 285 -11.25 -11.70 -15.75
N ALA A 286 -12.31 -12.18 -15.10
CA ALA A 286 -12.25 -13.34 -14.22
C ALA A 286 -11.85 -14.61 -14.97
N VAL A 287 -12.51 -14.91 -16.09
CA VAL A 287 -12.22 -16.11 -16.89
C VAL A 287 -10.80 -16.06 -17.46
N MET A 288 -10.37 -14.94 -18.03
CA MET A 288 -9.05 -14.80 -18.62
C MET A 288 -7.93 -14.86 -17.58
N ALA A 289 -8.10 -14.20 -16.42
CA ALA A 289 -7.11 -14.26 -15.34
C ALA A 289 -6.95 -15.68 -14.82
N PHE A 290 -8.05 -16.39 -14.59
CA PHE A 290 -8.00 -17.77 -14.13
C PHE A 290 -7.36 -18.71 -15.18
N ASP A 291 -7.69 -18.56 -16.44
CA ASP A 291 -7.08 -19.30 -17.56
C ASP A 291 -5.58 -18.99 -17.74
N ALA A 292 -5.15 -17.79 -17.38
CA ALA A 292 -3.73 -17.41 -17.38
C ALA A 292 -2.92 -18.09 -16.27
N GLY A 293 -3.54 -18.65 -15.21
CA GLY A 293 -2.86 -19.34 -14.12
C GLY A 293 -3.05 -18.74 -12.73
N ILE A 294 -3.90 -17.72 -12.60
CA ILE A 294 -4.29 -17.11 -11.32
C ILE A 294 -5.14 -18.11 -10.50
N ASP A 295 -5.01 -18.11 -9.17
CA ASP A 295 -5.84 -18.92 -8.27
C ASP A 295 -6.95 -18.12 -7.60
N LEU A 296 -6.67 -16.85 -7.21
CA LEU A 296 -7.61 -16.02 -6.48
C LEU A 296 -7.91 -14.73 -7.24
N LEU A 297 -9.18 -14.38 -7.32
CA LEU A 297 -9.70 -13.23 -8.05
C LEU A 297 -10.12 -12.15 -7.04
N LEU A 298 -9.36 -11.05 -7.01
CA LEU A 298 -9.55 -9.97 -6.03
C LEU A 298 -10.47 -8.89 -6.61
N MET A 299 -11.55 -8.57 -5.89
CA MET A 299 -12.40 -7.40 -6.10
C MET A 299 -12.84 -7.20 -7.56
N PRO A 300 -13.55 -8.14 -8.21
CA PRO A 300 -14.21 -7.84 -9.48
C PRO A 300 -15.23 -6.71 -9.29
N GLU A 301 -15.51 -5.94 -10.34
CA GLU A 301 -16.51 -4.85 -10.30
C GLU A 301 -17.92 -5.40 -10.05
N ASP A 302 -18.27 -6.50 -10.74
CA ASP A 302 -19.47 -7.31 -10.48
C ASP A 302 -19.05 -8.73 -10.12
N ILE A 303 -19.25 -9.09 -8.84
CA ILE A 303 -18.82 -10.39 -8.31
C ILE A 303 -19.72 -11.53 -8.76
N ASP A 304 -21.03 -11.30 -8.89
CA ASP A 304 -21.97 -12.34 -9.33
C ASP A 304 -21.75 -12.68 -10.79
N GLU A 305 -21.60 -11.66 -11.66
CA GLU A 305 -21.23 -11.83 -13.07
C GLU A 305 -19.93 -12.62 -13.23
N ALA A 306 -18.92 -12.29 -12.43
CA ALA A 306 -17.61 -12.94 -12.49
C ALA A 306 -17.67 -14.42 -12.05
N ILE A 307 -18.38 -14.72 -10.95
CA ILE A 307 -18.56 -16.11 -10.48
C ILE A 307 -19.35 -16.93 -11.49
N ASP A 308 -20.45 -16.38 -12.02
CA ASP A 308 -21.31 -17.08 -12.97
C ASP A 308 -20.57 -17.39 -14.28
N SER A 309 -19.84 -16.42 -14.82
CA SER A 309 -19.08 -16.60 -16.05
C SER A 309 -17.93 -17.60 -15.91
N LEU A 310 -17.22 -17.58 -14.78
CA LEU A 310 -16.19 -18.57 -14.51
C LEU A 310 -16.80 -19.97 -14.29
N THR A 311 -17.98 -20.04 -13.66
CA THR A 311 -18.74 -21.30 -13.51
C THR A 311 -19.13 -21.87 -14.87
N ASP A 312 -19.60 -21.02 -15.78
CA ASP A 312 -19.96 -21.41 -17.14
C ASP A 312 -18.76 -21.86 -17.96
N ALA A 313 -17.60 -21.24 -17.77
CA ALA A 313 -16.36 -21.67 -18.41
C ALA A 313 -15.92 -23.08 -17.97
N PHE A 314 -16.14 -23.46 -16.71
CA PHE A 314 -15.92 -24.84 -16.25
C PHE A 314 -17.01 -25.77 -16.70
N TYR A 315 -18.27 -25.37 -16.66
CA TYR A 315 -19.40 -26.20 -17.02
C TYR A 315 -19.40 -26.55 -18.51
N SER A 316 -18.91 -25.66 -19.36
CA SER A 316 -18.71 -25.86 -20.79
C SER A 316 -17.35 -26.48 -21.17
N GLU A 317 -16.56 -26.89 -20.17
CA GLU A 317 -15.23 -27.50 -20.36
C GLU A 317 -14.20 -26.57 -21.06
N LYS A 318 -14.48 -25.26 -21.16
CA LYS A 318 -13.52 -24.28 -21.67
C LYS A 318 -12.28 -24.19 -20.78
N ILE A 319 -12.44 -24.37 -19.48
CA ILE A 319 -11.37 -24.56 -18.49
C ILE A 319 -11.59 -25.88 -17.78
N SER A 320 -10.53 -26.67 -17.56
CA SER A 320 -10.63 -27.96 -16.93
C SER A 320 -11.00 -27.91 -15.45
N LEU A 321 -11.83 -28.82 -14.97
CA LEU A 321 -12.14 -28.97 -13.54
C LEU A 321 -10.91 -29.31 -12.69
N GLU A 322 -9.91 -29.96 -13.28
CA GLU A 322 -8.63 -30.21 -12.63
C GLU A 322 -7.95 -28.91 -12.21
N ARG A 323 -7.99 -27.89 -13.08
CA ARG A 323 -7.43 -26.56 -12.78
C ARG A 323 -8.15 -25.89 -11.61
N LEU A 324 -9.48 -26.06 -11.50
CA LEU A 324 -10.27 -25.61 -10.35
C LEU A 324 -9.81 -26.30 -9.06
N HIS A 325 -9.69 -27.63 -9.09
CA HIS A 325 -9.28 -28.42 -7.93
C HIS A 325 -7.88 -28.02 -7.44
N ILE A 326 -6.93 -27.81 -8.34
CA ILE A 326 -5.58 -27.35 -8.01
C ILE A 326 -5.63 -26.01 -7.26
N SER A 327 -6.42 -25.04 -7.70
CA SER A 327 -6.54 -23.75 -7.03
C SER A 327 -7.18 -23.86 -5.64
N ILE A 328 -8.22 -24.68 -5.50
CA ILE A 328 -8.87 -24.94 -4.20
C ILE A 328 -7.89 -25.62 -3.24
N GLU A 329 -7.13 -26.61 -3.70
CA GLU A 329 -6.12 -27.28 -2.87
C GLU A 329 -4.98 -26.33 -2.45
N ARG A 330 -4.50 -25.47 -3.34
CA ARG A 330 -3.54 -24.43 -2.98
C ARG A 330 -4.08 -23.49 -1.89
N ARG A 331 -5.34 -23.05 -2.05
CA ARG A 331 -6.00 -22.21 -1.04
C ARG A 331 -6.13 -22.93 0.29
N LYS A 332 -6.59 -24.20 0.29
CA LYS A 332 -6.71 -25.02 1.49
C LYS A 332 -5.37 -25.21 2.20
N LYS A 333 -4.32 -25.56 1.45
CA LYS A 333 -2.94 -25.68 1.99
C LYS A 333 -2.49 -24.42 2.72
N GLN A 334 -2.80 -23.21 2.19
CA GLN A 334 -2.44 -21.97 2.89
C GLN A 334 -3.29 -21.75 4.15
N LEU A 335 -4.58 -22.08 4.12
CA LEU A 335 -5.44 -21.99 5.31
C LEU A 335 -5.02 -22.97 6.40
N ASP A 336 -4.56 -24.18 6.05
CA ASP A 336 -4.06 -25.16 6.99
C ASP A 336 -2.79 -24.70 7.71
N LEU A 337 -1.94 -23.87 7.07
CA LEU A 337 -0.76 -23.28 7.70
C LEU A 337 -1.10 -22.33 8.86
N ILE A 338 -2.26 -21.68 8.82
CA ILE A 338 -2.71 -20.72 9.85
C ILE A 338 -3.64 -21.35 10.88
N GLY A 339 -4.20 -22.54 10.59
CA GLY A 339 -5.19 -23.22 11.42
C GLY A 339 -4.62 -23.92 12.66
N ASN A 340 -3.31 -24.14 12.73
CA ASN A 340 -2.64 -24.80 13.84
C ASN A 340 -2.24 -23.82 14.95
N GLU A 341 -3.22 -23.08 15.50
CA GLU A 341 -2.98 -22.29 16.70
C GLU A 341 -2.78 -23.19 17.92
N ASN A 342 -1.60 -23.16 18.53
CA ASN A 342 -1.38 -23.73 19.85
C ASN A 342 -2.26 -22.98 20.88
N ASP A 343 -2.97 -23.72 21.74
CA ASP A 343 -3.85 -23.13 22.75
C ASP A 343 -3.13 -22.16 23.70
N LEU A 344 -1.81 -22.31 23.87
CA LEU A 344 -0.94 -21.40 24.62
C LEU A 344 -0.86 -19.98 24.00
N GLU A 345 -0.80 -19.85 22.66
CA GLU A 345 -0.81 -18.53 22.01
C GLU A 345 -2.18 -17.83 22.16
N LYS A 346 -3.28 -18.60 22.19
CA LYS A 346 -4.63 -18.07 22.47
C LYS A 346 -4.75 -17.55 23.89
N GLU A 347 -4.08 -18.17 24.85
CA GLU A 347 -4.11 -17.79 26.26
C GLU A 347 -3.25 -16.56 26.53
N GLU A 348 -2.05 -16.44 25.95
CA GLU A 348 -1.21 -15.23 26.03
C GLU A 348 -1.89 -13.99 25.45
N LEU A 349 -2.64 -14.14 24.35
CA LEU A 349 -3.35 -13.03 23.71
C LEU A 349 -4.63 -12.58 24.46
N ARG A 350 -5.12 -13.36 25.42
CA ARG A 350 -6.30 -13.01 26.24
C ARG A 350 -6.00 -12.08 27.40
N HIS A 351 -4.77 -12.04 27.89
CA HIS A 351 -4.37 -11.15 28.99
C HIS A 351 -4.23 -9.69 28.51
N GLU A 352 -5.10 -8.81 29.02
CA GLU A 352 -5.17 -7.39 28.64
C GLU A 352 -3.84 -6.64 28.91
N ASP A 353 -3.12 -7.02 29.96
CA ASP A 353 -1.80 -6.47 30.29
C ASP A 353 -0.72 -6.83 29.25
N VAL A 354 -0.74 -8.05 28.72
CA VAL A 354 0.17 -8.49 27.65
C VAL A 354 -0.16 -7.77 26.34
N LYS A 355 -1.46 -7.56 26.09
CA LYS A 355 -1.97 -6.77 24.97
C LYS A 355 -1.43 -5.33 24.99
N ASN A 356 -1.58 -4.66 26.11
CA ASN A 356 -1.18 -3.27 26.27
C ASN A 356 0.33 -3.09 26.18
N LYS A 357 1.11 -3.99 26.79
CA LYS A 357 2.56 -3.97 26.70
C LYS A 357 3.06 -4.12 25.26
N PHE A 358 2.50 -5.05 24.50
CA PHE A 358 2.89 -5.27 23.10
C PHE A 358 2.66 -4.03 22.23
N LEU A 359 1.50 -3.37 22.35
CA LEU A 359 1.20 -2.15 21.61
C LEU A 359 2.14 -1.00 22.01
N VAL A 360 2.44 -0.86 23.31
CA VAL A 360 3.39 0.14 23.80
C VAL A 360 4.80 -0.12 23.25
N ASP A 361 5.23 -1.38 23.16
CA ASP A 361 6.55 -1.73 22.62
C ASP A 361 6.61 -1.48 21.10
N ALA A 362 5.55 -1.81 20.35
CA ALA A 362 5.44 -1.52 18.92
C ALA A 362 5.49 -0.01 18.65
N TYR A 363 4.75 0.76 19.44
CA TYR A 363 4.72 2.22 19.37
C TYR A 363 6.09 2.86 19.68
N ARG A 364 6.74 2.45 20.79
CA ARG A 364 8.10 2.92 21.14
C ARG A 364 9.11 2.59 20.05
N PHE A 365 8.95 1.41 19.43
CA PHE A 365 9.81 1.00 18.34
C PHE A 365 9.57 1.88 17.10
N SER A 366 8.32 2.15 16.71
CA SER A 366 7.98 3.08 15.64
C SER A 366 8.64 4.44 15.85
N ASN A 367 8.50 5.03 17.03
CA ASN A 367 9.11 6.32 17.37
C ASN A 367 10.64 6.31 17.28
N SER A 368 11.27 5.21 17.67
CA SER A 368 12.73 5.08 17.53
C SER A 368 13.18 5.09 16.08
N ILE A 369 12.39 4.49 15.16
CA ILE A 369 12.69 4.47 13.72
C ILE A 369 12.50 5.86 13.12
N ILE A 370 11.42 6.57 13.47
CA ILE A 370 11.15 7.93 12.98
C ILE A 370 12.33 8.83 13.30
N LYS A 371 12.82 8.84 14.53
CA LYS A 371 13.99 9.61 14.95
C LYS A 371 15.25 9.33 14.11
N ASN A 372 15.46 8.06 13.74
CA ASN A 372 16.61 7.64 12.92
C ASN A 372 16.44 7.93 11.42
N SER A 373 15.21 8.20 10.97
CA SER A 373 14.89 8.47 9.56
C SER A 373 14.81 9.96 9.21
N ILE A 374 14.86 10.85 10.21
CA ILE A 374 14.82 12.30 10.01
C ILE A 374 16.18 12.82 9.54
N PHE A 375 16.16 13.76 8.61
CA PHE A 375 17.33 14.50 8.14
C PHE A 375 17.12 15.99 8.40
N VAL A 376 18.12 16.62 9.01
CA VAL A 376 18.12 18.07 9.28
C VAL A 376 19.40 18.68 8.77
N ARG A 377 19.28 19.83 8.09
CA ARG A 377 20.39 20.66 7.64
C ARG A 377 20.14 22.11 8.08
N GLY A 378 21.18 22.79 8.51
CA GLY A 378 21.13 24.19 8.98
C GLY A 378 20.87 24.32 10.48
N GLU A 379 20.74 25.57 10.95
CA GLU A 379 20.47 25.84 12.35
C GLU A 379 19.08 25.32 12.77
N SER A 380 19.03 24.68 13.93
CA SER A 380 17.81 24.04 14.45
C SER A 380 16.81 25.03 15.08
N THR A 381 17.18 26.31 15.23
CA THR A 381 16.33 27.31 15.87
C THR A 381 15.80 28.33 14.86
N ILE A 382 14.60 28.11 14.36
CA ILE A 382 13.87 29.08 13.54
C ILE A 382 13.18 30.08 14.48
N LYS A 383 13.63 31.35 14.50
CA LYS A 383 12.98 32.42 15.27
C LYS A 383 11.96 33.13 14.37
N ALA A 384 10.70 33.09 14.78
CA ALA A 384 9.65 33.87 14.11
C ALA A 384 9.67 35.35 14.57
N LYS A 385 9.39 36.25 13.63
CA LYS A 385 8.95 37.61 13.92
C LYS A 385 7.42 37.69 13.95
N VAL A 386 6.88 38.71 14.58
CA VAL A 386 5.42 38.92 14.55
C VAL A 386 4.95 39.02 13.10
N ASN A 387 3.96 38.19 12.75
CA ASN A 387 3.37 38.01 11.40
C ASN A 387 4.11 37.09 10.43
N ASP A 388 5.20 36.45 10.81
CA ASP A 388 5.77 35.38 9.97
C ASP A 388 4.76 34.23 9.78
N ILE A 389 4.81 33.56 8.63
CA ILE A 389 3.80 32.63 8.18
C ILE A 389 4.36 31.20 8.16
N ASN A 390 3.63 30.29 8.76
CA ASN A 390 3.80 28.85 8.58
C ASN A 390 2.84 28.42 7.46
N LEU A 391 3.38 28.24 6.25
CA LEU A 391 2.63 27.85 5.07
C LEU A 391 2.66 26.33 4.91
N ILE A 392 1.50 25.69 4.97
CA ILE A 392 1.38 24.23 4.97
C ILE A 392 0.59 23.77 3.75
N GLN A 393 1.20 22.89 2.97
CA GLN A 393 0.54 22.12 1.89
C GLN A 393 0.31 20.69 2.36
N ILE A 394 -0.91 20.18 2.22
CA ILE A 394 -1.30 18.82 2.58
C ILE A 394 -1.96 18.15 1.37
N ASP A 395 -1.42 17.01 0.92
CA ASP A 395 -1.96 16.26 -0.23
C ASP A 395 -3.32 15.62 0.06
N ASN A 396 -3.57 15.25 1.30
CA ASN A 396 -4.80 14.58 1.70
C ASN A 396 -5.40 15.21 2.95
N PHE A 397 -6.36 16.09 2.72
CA PHE A 397 -7.04 16.82 3.80
C PHE A 397 -7.96 15.92 4.65
N ASP A 398 -8.48 14.83 4.08
CA ASP A 398 -9.40 13.91 4.76
C ASP A 398 -8.76 13.13 5.92
N GLN A 399 -7.41 13.11 5.98
CA GLN A 399 -6.65 12.43 7.03
C GLN A 399 -6.18 13.36 8.15
N VAL A 400 -6.43 14.67 8.04
CA VAL A 400 -6.03 15.64 9.08
C VAL A 400 -7.03 15.59 10.22
N SER A 401 -6.75 14.80 11.25
CA SER A 401 -7.53 14.85 12.48
C SER A 401 -7.27 16.19 13.21
N ASN A 402 -8.33 16.84 13.65
CA ASN A 402 -8.32 18.21 14.19
C ASN A 402 -7.62 18.38 15.55
N LYS A 403 -6.96 17.37 16.13
CA LYS A 403 -6.67 17.44 17.57
C LYS A 403 -5.25 17.81 17.97
N PHE A 404 -4.21 17.41 17.29
CA PHE A 404 -2.82 17.80 17.63
C PHE A 404 -1.91 17.55 16.43
N PHE A 405 -1.80 18.56 15.59
CA PHE A 405 -0.89 18.48 14.46
C PHE A 405 0.39 19.26 14.84
N PRO A 406 1.51 18.61 15.16
CA PRO A 406 2.74 19.30 15.58
C PRO A 406 3.21 20.35 14.57
N ALA A 407 3.03 20.09 13.28
CA ALA A 407 3.36 21.04 12.21
C ALA A 407 2.56 22.37 12.28
N LEU A 408 1.41 22.38 12.96
CA LEU A 408 0.64 23.60 13.23
C LEU A 408 1.02 24.21 14.57
N ASN A 409 1.11 23.39 15.60
CA ASN A 409 1.19 23.84 16.99
C ASN A 409 2.59 24.33 17.36
N LEU A 410 3.65 23.64 16.91
CA LEU A 410 5.02 24.02 17.23
C LEU A 410 5.42 25.36 16.59
N PRO A 411 5.20 25.62 15.29
CA PRO A 411 5.46 26.93 14.71
C PRO A 411 4.61 28.04 15.33
N LYS A 412 3.33 27.76 15.65
CA LYS A 412 2.47 28.73 16.33
C LYS A 412 3.01 29.12 17.70
N ALA A 413 3.53 28.16 18.45
CA ALA A 413 4.10 28.41 19.79
C ALA A 413 5.33 29.32 19.75
N VAL A 414 6.09 29.36 18.64
CA VAL A 414 7.24 30.24 18.45
C VAL A 414 6.92 31.50 17.66
N GLY A 415 5.65 31.80 17.36
CA GLY A 415 5.17 33.08 16.85
C GLY A 415 4.70 33.09 15.38
N PHE A 416 4.74 31.96 14.65
CA PHE A 416 4.21 31.88 13.29
C PHE A 416 2.68 31.91 13.27
N LYS A 417 2.11 32.48 12.21
CA LYS A 417 0.69 32.36 11.86
C LYS A 417 0.50 31.19 10.87
N ASN A 418 -0.37 30.25 11.17
CA ASN A 418 -0.63 29.12 10.28
C ASN A 418 -1.49 29.52 9.08
N LEU A 419 -1.07 29.10 7.88
CA LEU A 419 -1.83 29.18 6.66
C LEU A 419 -1.78 27.82 5.95
N ILE A 420 -2.92 27.15 5.89
CA ILE A 420 -3.07 25.84 5.25
C ILE A 420 -3.60 26.05 3.84
N ILE A 421 -2.92 25.48 2.85
CA ILE A 421 -3.40 25.47 1.47
C ILE A 421 -4.43 24.36 1.33
N HIS A 422 -5.67 24.75 1.06
CA HIS A 422 -6.79 23.82 0.86
C HIS A 422 -7.16 23.72 -0.62
N PRO A 423 -7.41 22.53 -1.17
CA PRO A 423 -7.76 22.35 -2.60
C PRO A 423 -8.97 23.18 -3.05
N LEU A 424 -9.95 23.37 -2.15
CA LEU A 424 -11.16 24.20 -2.39
C LEU A 424 -11.00 25.64 -1.90
N GLY A 425 -9.83 26.01 -1.39
CA GLY A 425 -9.53 27.35 -0.87
C GLY A 425 -9.05 28.32 -1.95
N ILE A 426 -8.70 29.52 -1.49
CA ILE A 426 -8.09 30.52 -2.37
C ILE A 426 -6.68 30.06 -2.72
N SER A 427 -6.42 29.90 -4.03
CA SER A 427 -5.11 29.48 -4.54
C SER A 427 -4.01 30.47 -4.07
N PRO A 428 -2.92 30.01 -3.48
CA PRO A 428 -1.81 30.86 -3.07
C PRO A 428 -0.92 31.28 -4.26
N TRP A 429 -1.16 30.73 -5.43
CA TRP A 429 -0.36 30.94 -6.64
C TRP A 429 -0.75 32.20 -7.38
N GLN A 430 0.22 32.82 -8.07
CA GLN A 430 -0.04 33.95 -8.97
C GLN A 430 -1.00 33.56 -10.10
N LYS A 431 -1.93 34.44 -10.44
CA LYS A 431 -2.87 34.21 -11.55
C LYS A 431 -2.17 34.10 -12.91
N THR A 432 -1.14 34.91 -13.13
CA THR A 432 -0.38 35.01 -14.37
C THR A 432 0.70 33.95 -14.52
N ASN A 433 1.26 33.49 -13.39
CA ASN A 433 2.30 32.46 -13.35
C ASN A 433 2.12 31.55 -12.14
N LYS A 434 1.47 30.43 -12.34
CA LYS A 434 1.17 29.43 -11.29
C LYS A 434 2.39 28.75 -10.68
N ARG A 435 3.61 29.06 -11.18
CA ARG A 435 4.87 28.56 -10.62
C ARG A 435 5.36 29.37 -9.42
N PHE A 436 4.81 30.56 -9.18
CA PHE A 436 5.20 31.42 -8.07
C PHE A 436 4.03 31.68 -7.12
N LEU A 437 4.38 31.79 -5.83
CA LEU A 437 3.42 32.25 -4.83
C LEU A 437 3.11 33.74 -5.05
N ASP A 438 1.86 34.12 -4.81
CA ASP A 438 1.43 35.51 -4.80
C ASP A 438 1.88 36.18 -3.50
N LEU A 439 3.11 36.67 -3.47
CA LEU A 439 3.73 37.27 -2.29
C LEU A 439 3.02 38.52 -1.75
N GLY A 440 2.21 39.18 -2.60
CA GLY A 440 1.37 40.30 -2.16
C GLY A 440 0.38 39.93 -1.05
N ARG A 441 -0.04 38.67 -1.02
CA ARG A 441 -0.97 38.14 0.02
C ARG A 441 -0.32 37.92 1.37
N PHE A 442 1.00 37.84 1.41
CA PHE A 442 1.77 37.54 2.62
C PHE A 442 2.46 38.78 3.21
N GLY A 443 2.15 39.97 2.71
CA GLY A 443 2.80 41.24 3.17
C GLY A 443 4.33 41.11 3.11
N ASN A 444 5.03 41.52 4.18
CA ASN A 444 6.49 41.42 4.30
C ASN A 444 6.95 40.22 5.17
N SER A 445 6.06 39.26 5.45
CA SER A 445 6.35 38.14 6.33
C SER A 445 7.39 37.20 5.74
N LYS A 446 8.24 36.63 6.59
CA LYS A 446 9.00 35.42 6.22
C LYS A 446 8.10 34.21 6.29
N ILE A 447 8.44 33.18 5.51
CA ILE A 447 7.61 32.01 5.30
C ILE A 447 8.41 30.75 5.66
N LEU A 448 7.90 29.99 6.64
CA LEU A 448 8.26 28.61 6.87
C LEU A 448 7.36 27.76 5.96
N VAL A 449 7.95 26.96 5.08
CA VAL A 449 7.21 26.10 4.16
C VAL A 449 7.20 24.67 4.68
N GLN A 450 6.01 24.09 4.84
CA GLN A 450 5.84 22.70 5.23
C GLN A 450 5.05 21.95 4.15
N LEU A 451 5.65 20.91 3.58
CA LEU A 451 5.09 20.16 2.46
C LEU A 451 4.83 18.71 2.88
N PHE A 452 3.56 18.34 2.96
CA PHE A 452 3.11 16.97 3.13
C PHE A 452 2.81 16.41 1.75
N VAL A 453 3.80 15.76 1.15
CA VAL A 453 3.73 15.23 -0.21
C VAL A 453 3.98 13.74 -0.17
N ARG A 454 2.94 12.98 -0.44
CA ARG A 454 2.99 11.53 -0.56
C ARG A 454 2.34 11.13 -1.88
N GLY A 455 3.07 10.49 -2.78
CA GLY A 455 2.48 9.87 -3.96
C GLY A 455 1.34 8.93 -3.52
N LYS A 456 0.16 9.12 -4.09
CA LYS A 456 -1.03 8.31 -3.77
C LYS A 456 -1.66 7.78 -5.05
N PRO A 457 -2.15 6.53 -5.02
CA PRO A 457 -3.04 6.04 -6.05
C PRO A 457 -4.18 7.03 -6.32
N PHE A 458 -4.58 7.19 -7.58
CA PHE A 458 -5.65 8.07 -8.09
C PHE A 458 -5.32 9.57 -8.21
N ILE A 459 -4.22 10.09 -7.67
CA ILE A 459 -3.93 11.54 -7.67
C ILE A 459 -2.82 11.91 -8.65
N GLY A 460 -1.90 10.97 -8.95
CA GLY A 460 -0.72 11.25 -9.77
C GLY A 460 0.31 12.17 -9.09
N LEU A 461 1.49 12.30 -9.69
CA LEU A 461 2.54 13.21 -9.18
C LEU A 461 2.45 14.63 -9.74
N ASP A 462 1.67 14.83 -10.81
CA ASP A 462 1.75 16.05 -11.64
C ASP A 462 1.32 17.35 -10.96
N TYR A 463 0.58 17.25 -9.85
CA TYR A 463 -0.09 18.45 -9.35
C TYR A 463 0.75 19.35 -8.43
N HIS A 464 1.88 18.85 -7.86
CA HIS A 464 2.52 19.59 -6.77
C HIS A 464 4.06 19.69 -6.79
N ASN A 465 4.79 18.82 -7.47
CA ASN A 465 6.23 18.72 -7.28
C ASN A 465 7.07 19.77 -8.02
N GLU A 466 6.68 20.14 -9.24
CA GLU A 466 7.50 21.05 -10.06
C GLU A 466 7.38 22.50 -9.62
N HIS A 467 6.21 22.94 -9.22
CA HIS A 467 5.99 24.33 -8.82
C HIS A 467 6.64 24.69 -7.49
N TRP A 468 6.76 23.76 -6.55
CA TRP A 468 7.35 24.04 -5.25
C TRP A 468 8.84 24.32 -5.31
N VAL A 469 9.60 23.69 -6.20
CA VAL A 469 11.04 23.98 -6.35
C VAL A 469 11.24 25.43 -6.80
N GLU A 470 10.48 25.89 -7.80
CA GLU A 470 10.56 27.26 -8.31
C GLU A 470 10.03 28.29 -7.29
N ALA A 471 8.92 27.98 -6.61
CA ALA A 471 8.35 28.83 -5.59
C ALA A 471 9.31 29.05 -4.40
N ILE A 472 9.96 27.98 -3.95
CA ILE A 472 10.93 28.04 -2.85
C ILE A 472 12.18 28.83 -3.26
N LYS A 473 12.70 28.64 -4.47
CA LYS A 473 13.79 29.48 -5.02
C LYS A 473 13.41 30.95 -5.06
N ASN A 474 12.19 31.27 -5.47
CA ASN A 474 11.73 32.66 -5.48
C ASN A 474 11.65 33.25 -4.07
N LEU A 475 11.17 32.47 -3.09
CA LEU A 475 11.16 32.89 -1.69
C LEU A 475 12.58 33.15 -1.15
N GLU A 476 13.55 32.30 -1.51
CA GLU A 476 14.96 32.48 -1.14
C GLU A 476 15.54 33.74 -1.76
N ILE A 477 15.42 33.94 -3.08
CA ILE A 477 15.90 35.13 -3.79
C ILE A 477 15.30 36.42 -3.20
N LYS A 478 14.05 36.36 -2.73
CA LYS A 478 13.36 37.49 -2.10
C LYS A 478 13.67 37.66 -0.61
N GLU A 479 14.58 36.82 -0.06
CA GLU A 479 14.92 36.76 1.38
C GLU A 479 13.71 36.54 2.30
N ARG A 480 12.68 35.85 1.76
CA ARG A 480 11.39 35.59 2.43
C ARG A 480 11.29 34.18 3.02
N LEU A 481 12.29 33.34 2.84
CA LEU A 481 12.29 31.94 3.29
C LEU A 481 12.89 31.85 4.70
N SER A 482 12.12 31.30 5.66
CA SER A 482 12.61 31.03 7.03
C SER A 482 13.18 29.62 7.14
N GLY A 483 12.64 28.66 6.39
CA GLY A 483 13.04 27.26 6.40
C GLY A 483 12.03 26.40 5.67
N ILE A 484 12.37 25.12 5.51
CA ILE A 484 11.55 24.16 4.78
C ILE A 484 11.49 22.85 5.55
N ILE A 485 10.30 22.26 5.63
CA ILE A 485 10.12 20.90 6.16
C ILE A 485 9.34 20.11 5.12
N ILE A 486 9.85 18.92 4.77
CA ILE A 486 9.22 18.03 3.79
C ILE A 486 8.88 16.70 4.47
N TYR A 487 7.64 16.28 4.33
CA TYR A 487 7.12 15.03 4.87
C TYR A 487 6.69 14.12 3.72
N GLY A 488 7.30 12.96 3.61
CA GLY A 488 6.94 11.92 2.65
C GLY A 488 7.93 11.79 1.50
N CYS A 489 7.70 12.43 0.37
CA CYS A 489 8.42 12.20 -0.89
C CYS A 489 9.92 12.55 -0.82
N PRO A 490 10.85 11.58 -0.89
CA PRO A 490 12.29 11.84 -0.86
C PRO A 490 12.77 12.58 -2.11
N TYR A 491 12.12 12.37 -3.24
CA TYR A 491 12.52 12.97 -4.52
C TYR A 491 12.27 14.48 -4.55
N LEU A 492 11.19 14.94 -3.91
CA LEU A 492 10.95 16.37 -3.74
C LEU A 492 12.00 16.99 -2.80
N TYR A 493 12.34 16.29 -1.71
CA TYR A 493 13.41 16.70 -0.81
C TYR A 493 14.75 16.85 -1.56
N ASP A 494 15.14 15.86 -2.36
CA ASP A 494 16.40 15.90 -3.11
C ASP A 494 16.41 17.00 -4.18
N LYS A 495 15.28 17.22 -4.87
CA LYS A 495 15.13 18.33 -5.83
C LYS A 495 15.29 19.69 -5.13
N ILE A 496 14.62 19.90 -4.00
CA ILE A 496 14.70 21.14 -3.25
C ILE A 496 16.11 21.34 -2.69
N LYS A 497 16.69 20.31 -2.05
CA LYS A 497 18.04 20.35 -1.47
C LYS A 497 19.10 20.78 -2.47
N LYS A 498 19.02 20.32 -3.74
CA LYS A 498 19.94 20.67 -4.83
C LYS A 498 19.74 22.10 -5.35
N ASN A 499 18.62 22.74 -5.05
CA ASN A 499 18.21 23.99 -5.68
C ASN A 499 18.16 25.19 -4.73
N ILE A 500 18.50 25.03 -3.44
CA ILE A 500 18.55 26.07 -2.42
C ILE A 500 19.93 26.13 -1.77
N HIS A 501 20.29 27.32 -1.28
CA HIS A 501 21.55 27.54 -0.59
C HIS A 501 21.65 26.73 0.72
N GLU A 502 22.86 26.33 1.08
CA GLU A 502 23.10 25.47 2.25
C GLU A 502 22.72 26.11 3.58
N SER A 503 22.76 27.44 3.67
CA SER A 503 22.38 28.20 4.88
C SER A 503 20.89 28.15 5.19
N ILE A 504 20.03 27.76 4.23
CA ILE A 504 18.58 27.66 4.46
C ILE A 504 18.30 26.39 5.29
N PRO A 505 17.62 26.53 6.45
CA PRO A 505 17.21 25.38 7.25
C PRO A 505 16.28 24.47 6.45
N LEU A 506 16.63 23.18 6.38
CA LEU A 506 15.87 22.16 5.66
C LEU A 506 15.77 20.91 6.49
N ALA A 507 14.54 20.46 6.74
CA ALA A 507 14.27 19.17 7.39
C ALA A 507 13.46 18.26 6.47
N TYR A 508 13.66 16.95 6.65
CA TYR A 508 12.94 15.92 5.92
C TYR A 508 12.58 14.77 6.85
N SER A 509 11.35 14.30 6.75
CA SER A 509 10.87 13.06 7.34
C SER A 509 10.18 12.20 6.26
N PRO A 510 10.51 10.91 6.10
CA PRO A 510 9.76 10.02 5.22
C PRO A 510 8.35 9.74 5.75
N SER A 511 8.11 9.97 7.05
CA SER A 511 6.83 9.74 7.72
C SER A 511 5.97 11.00 7.74
N GLN A 512 4.65 10.76 7.69
CA GLN A 512 3.61 11.78 7.92
C GLN A 512 2.79 11.49 9.20
N ILE A 513 3.34 10.66 10.10
CA ILE A 513 2.74 10.32 11.39
C ILE A 513 2.91 11.52 12.34
N GLU A 514 1.94 11.73 13.24
CA GLU A 514 1.89 12.88 14.16
C GLU A 514 3.04 12.95 15.19
N GLU A 515 3.89 11.97 15.24
CA GLU A 515 5.03 11.80 16.15
C GLU A 515 6.33 12.24 15.48
#